data_3fc24c7621c9f0f83a893868ff8f508a
#
_entry.id   3fc24c7621c9f0f83a893868ff8f508a
#
_cell.length_a   1.000
_cell.length_b   1.000
_cell.length_c   1.000
_cell.angle_alpha   90.00
_cell.angle_beta   90.00
_cell.angle_gamma   90.00
#
_symmetry.space_group_name_H-M   'P 1'
#
loop_
_entity.id
_entity.type
_entity.pdbx_description
1 polymer ?
#
loop_
_entity_poly.entity_id
_entity_poly.type
_entity_poly.pdbx_seq_one_letter_code
_entity_poly.pdbx_strand_id
1 'polypeptide(L)'
;MDASITPAALQQSLGSGQPPLLIDVRKEPTFLGAPDLIRGALRRDPAKVLDWSKSLPAAASVVVYCVHGHEVSQNTAKAIGARYLEGGIESWRESGGALFRKPLHSSSRWITRERPKIDRIACPWLIRRFIDPGAEFLYVPTPEVRKVATEKDAVPYDIPDVGFSHVDENCSFDAFLAFFNLRDPALDELALIVRGADTNRLELAPQAPGLAAVSLGLSINFKDDHEMLEHGMVMYDALYAWCRGGKDEVHTWNPALYR
;
A
#
# COMPACT_ATOMS: atom_id res chain seq x y z
N MET A 1 -4.45 -15.78 24.37
CA MET A 1 -4.63 -14.41 23.84
C MET A 1 -6.08 -14.27 23.45
N ASP A 2 -6.73 -13.18 23.83
CA ASP A 2 -8.10 -12.93 23.40
C ASP A 2 -8.16 -12.90 21.88
N ALA A 3 -9.13 -13.61 21.33
CA ALA A 3 -9.34 -13.69 19.87
C ALA A 3 -9.90 -12.38 19.29
N SER A 4 -10.34 -11.46 20.15
CA SER A 4 -10.96 -10.18 19.77
C SER A 4 -10.16 -8.97 20.24
N ILE A 5 -10.51 -7.81 19.72
CA ILE A 5 -10.02 -6.50 20.16
C ILE A 5 -11.17 -5.49 20.10
N THR A 6 -11.33 -4.69 21.16
CA THR A 6 -12.33 -3.62 21.18
C THR A 6 -11.89 -2.44 20.28
N PRO A 7 -12.82 -1.59 19.80
CA PRO A 7 -12.47 -0.38 19.05
C PRO A 7 -11.50 0.54 19.80
N ALA A 8 -11.69 0.73 21.10
CA ALA A 8 -10.81 1.57 21.93
C ALA A 8 -9.38 1.00 22.02
N ALA A 9 -9.23 -0.32 22.24
CA ALA A 9 -7.94 -0.96 22.30
C ALA A 9 -7.25 -0.96 20.92
N LEU A 10 -8.01 -1.11 19.85
CA LEU A 10 -7.47 -1.00 18.49
C LEU A 10 -6.98 0.43 18.21
N GLN A 11 -7.74 1.46 18.58
CA GLN A 11 -7.35 2.84 18.38
C GLN A 11 -6.03 3.16 19.10
N GLN A 12 -5.88 2.67 20.33
CA GLN A 12 -4.64 2.80 21.10
C GLN A 12 -3.49 2.05 20.40
N SER A 13 -3.73 0.84 19.91
CA SER A 13 -2.71 0.02 19.22
C SER A 13 -2.25 0.65 17.89
N LEU A 14 -3.16 1.30 17.16
CA LEU A 14 -2.83 2.00 15.91
C LEU A 14 -1.93 3.24 16.15
N GLY A 15 -2.02 3.86 17.32
CA GLY A 15 -1.14 4.95 17.75
C GLY A 15 0.20 4.51 18.34
N SER A 16 0.45 3.20 18.46
CA SER A 16 1.69 2.67 19.03
C SER A 16 2.85 2.64 18.04
N GLY A 17 4.08 2.42 18.53
CA GLY A 17 5.26 2.24 17.68
C GLY A 17 5.23 0.97 16.80
N GLN A 18 4.32 0.04 17.08
CA GLN A 18 4.12 -1.20 16.32
C GLN A 18 2.62 -1.44 16.08
N PRO A 19 1.98 -0.64 15.21
CA PRO A 19 0.57 -0.80 14.92
C PRO A 19 0.28 -2.13 14.24
N PRO A 20 -0.89 -2.75 14.51
CA PRO A 20 -1.30 -3.95 13.83
C PRO A 20 -1.61 -3.67 12.34
N LEU A 21 -1.42 -4.67 11.50
CA LEU A 21 -1.93 -4.67 10.15
C LEU A 21 -3.45 -4.87 10.18
N LEU A 22 -4.19 -3.91 9.62
CA LEU A 22 -5.64 -3.99 9.51
C LEU A 22 -6.06 -4.62 8.20
N ILE A 23 -7.00 -5.58 8.25
CA ILE A 23 -7.51 -6.24 7.05
C ILE A 23 -9.04 -6.21 7.02
N ASP A 24 -9.58 -5.59 5.97
CA ASP A 24 -11.00 -5.62 5.66
C ASP A 24 -11.34 -6.94 4.95
N VAL A 25 -12.12 -7.78 5.62
CA VAL A 25 -12.56 -9.08 5.10
C VAL A 25 -14.07 -9.14 4.84
N ARG A 26 -14.72 -8.00 4.63
CA ARG A 26 -16.12 -7.98 4.20
C ARG A 26 -16.27 -8.75 2.88
N LYS A 27 -17.36 -9.51 2.73
CA LYS A 27 -17.67 -10.18 1.46
C LYS A 27 -17.77 -9.14 0.33
N GLU A 28 -17.40 -9.53 -0.88
CA GLU A 28 -17.28 -8.59 -2.01
C GLU A 28 -18.52 -7.70 -2.22
N PRO A 29 -19.76 -8.22 -2.27
CA PRO A 29 -20.93 -7.35 -2.46
C PRO A 29 -21.08 -6.30 -1.34
N THR A 30 -20.79 -6.68 -0.11
CA THR A 30 -20.84 -5.78 1.05
C THR A 30 -19.74 -4.74 1.00
N PHE A 31 -18.53 -5.15 0.60
CA PHE A 31 -17.41 -4.24 0.43
C PHE A 31 -17.69 -3.22 -0.68
N LEU A 32 -18.20 -3.67 -1.83
CA LEU A 32 -18.52 -2.80 -2.97
C LEU A 32 -19.59 -1.78 -2.64
N GLY A 33 -20.65 -2.20 -1.94
CA GLY A 33 -21.75 -1.31 -1.54
C GLY A 33 -21.42 -0.33 -0.40
N ALA A 34 -20.30 -0.51 0.30
CA ALA A 34 -19.94 0.38 1.40
C ALA A 34 -19.10 1.59 0.92
N PRO A 35 -19.36 2.80 1.43
CA PRO A 35 -18.66 4.01 0.98
C PRO A 35 -17.26 4.16 1.56
N ASP A 36 -16.91 3.40 2.57
CA ASP A 36 -15.71 3.60 3.36
C ASP A 36 -15.08 2.29 3.86
N LEU A 37 -13.86 2.41 4.37
CA LEU A 37 -13.14 1.39 5.13
C LEU A 37 -12.41 2.04 6.30
N ILE A 38 -11.97 1.26 7.27
CA ILE A 38 -11.13 1.77 8.37
C ILE A 38 -9.82 2.30 7.74
N ARG A 39 -9.43 3.51 8.15
CA ARG A 39 -8.21 4.15 7.64
C ARG A 39 -7.00 3.23 7.81
N GLY A 40 -6.24 3.03 6.74
CA GLY A 40 -5.06 2.17 6.73
C GLY A 40 -5.34 0.67 6.55
N ALA A 41 -6.61 0.26 6.37
CA ALA A 41 -6.93 -1.13 6.15
C ALA A 41 -6.61 -1.59 4.74
N LEU A 42 -6.10 -2.83 4.63
CA LEU A 42 -5.93 -3.55 3.37
C LEU A 42 -7.17 -4.38 3.07
N ARG A 43 -7.68 -4.33 1.84
CA ARG A 43 -8.79 -5.20 1.44
C ARG A 43 -8.28 -6.59 1.07
N ARG A 44 -8.90 -7.64 1.63
CA ARG A 44 -8.63 -9.03 1.25
C ARG A 44 -9.93 -9.83 1.18
N ASP A 45 -10.03 -10.71 0.20
CA ASP A 45 -11.19 -11.59 0.04
C ASP A 45 -11.17 -12.69 1.11
N PRO A 46 -12.19 -12.78 1.98
CA PRO A 46 -12.25 -13.83 3.01
C PRO A 46 -12.31 -15.25 2.44
N ALA A 47 -12.81 -15.43 1.20
CA ALA A 47 -12.83 -16.74 0.56
C ALA A 47 -11.43 -17.22 0.14
N LYS A 48 -10.46 -16.33 0.03
CA LYS A 48 -9.06 -16.61 -0.38
C LYS A 48 -8.07 -16.50 0.80
N VAL A 49 -8.54 -16.68 2.03
CA VAL A 49 -7.71 -16.47 3.23
C VAL A 49 -6.43 -17.30 3.23
N LEU A 50 -6.48 -18.54 2.77
CA LEU A 50 -5.31 -19.44 2.74
C LEU A 50 -4.27 -19.03 1.68
N ASP A 51 -4.66 -18.24 0.70
CA ASP A 51 -3.75 -17.76 -0.34
C ASP A 51 -3.02 -16.50 0.11
N TRP A 52 -3.78 -15.45 0.43
CA TRP A 52 -3.18 -14.16 0.76
C TRP A 52 -2.50 -14.15 2.14
N SER A 53 -2.87 -15.02 3.06
CA SER A 53 -2.22 -15.09 4.37
C SER A 53 -0.74 -15.49 4.30
N LYS A 54 -0.35 -16.23 3.26
CA LYS A 54 1.06 -16.61 3.02
C LYS A 54 1.97 -15.42 2.75
N SER A 55 1.40 -14.31 2.29
CA SER A 55 2.15 -13.07 2.01
C SER A 55 2.21 -12.10 3.20
N LEU A 56 1.57 -12.43 4.33
CA LEU A 56 1.64 -11.60 5.54
C LEU A 56 3.03 -11.69 6.17
N PRO A 57 3.56 -10.57 6.68
CA PRO A 57 4.82 -10.59 7.44
C PRO A 57 4.70 -11.50 8.66
N ALA A 58 5.65 -12.42 8.84
CA ALA A 58 5.60 -13.46 9.90
C ALA A 58 5.49 -12.90 11.34
N ALA A 59 6.00 -11.69 11.58
CA ALA A 59 5.98 -11.03 12.89
C ALA A 59 4.84 -10.00 13.03
N ALA A 60 3.99 -9.82 12.03
CA ALA A 60 2.96 -8.79 12.07
C ALA A 60 1.82 -9.18 13.02
N SER A 61 1.47 -8.27 13.94
CA SER A 61 0.18 -8.34 14.64
C SER A 61 -0.91 -8.00 13.62
N VAL A 62 -1.89 -8.89 13.45
CA VAL A 62 -2.97 -8.72 12.47
C VAL A 62 -4.31 -8.58 13.18
N VAL A 63 -5.11 -7.61 12.73
CA VAL A 63 -6.51 -7.44 13.12
C VAL A 63 -7.37 -7.47 11.87
N VAL A 64 -8.33 -8.37 11.82
CA VAL A 64 -9.30 -8.45 10.73
C VAL A 64 -10.65 -7.88 11.15
N TYR A 65 -11.43 -7.32 10.22
CA TYR A 65 -12.79 -6.89 10.52
C TYR A 65 -13.76 -7.15 9.36
N CYS A 66 -15.02 -7.36 9.71
CA CYS A 66 -16.14 -7.32 8.78
C CYS A 66 -17.12 -6.21 9.17
N VAL A 67 -18.42 -6.31 8.81
CA VAL A 67 -19.41 -5.27 9.17
C VAL A 67 -19.63 -5.22 10.67
N HIS A 68 -19.99 -6.36 11.29
CA HIS A 68 -20.43 -6.45 12.69
C HIS A 68 -19.50 -7.29 13.58
N GLY A 69 -18.31 -7.68 13.12
CA GLY A 69 -17.40 -8.51 13.92
C GLY A 69 -17.87 -9.95 14.13
N HIS A 70 -18.76 -10.46 13.27
CA HIS A 70 -19.34 -11.79 13.37
C HIS A 70 -18.55 -12.83 12.56
N GLU A 71 -19.23 -13.89 12.10
CA GLU A 71 -18.69 -15.12 11.52
C GLU A 71 -17.54 -14.91 10.52
N VAL A 72 -17.69 -13.95 9.59
CA VAL A 72 -16.69 -13.73 8.53
C VAL A 72 -15.32 -13.34 9.12
N SER A 73 -15.28 -12.33 9.98
CA SER A 73 -14.03 -11.89 10.61
C SER A 73 -13.52 -12.87 11.66
N GLN A 74 -14.42 -13.54 12.42
CA GLN A 74 -14.03 -14.54 13.41
C GLN A 74 -13.39 -15.76 12.75
N ASN A 75 -13.99 -16.30 11.67
CA ASN A 75 -13.45 -17.44 10.94
C ASN A 75 -12.11 -17.08 10.28
N THR A 76 -12.02 -15.88 9.70
CA THR A 76 -10.76 -15.40 9.11
C THR A 76 -9.68 -15.25 10.17
N ALA A 77 -9.98 -14.61 11.31
CA ALA A 77 -9.05 -14.46 12.43
C ALA A 77 -8.52 -15.81 12.92
N LYS A 78 -9.42 -16.78 13.12
CA LYS A 78 -9.07 -18.13 13.53
C LYS A 78 -8.16 -18.83 12.53
N ALA A 79 -8.43 -18.67 11.23
CA ALA A 79 -7.65 -19.32 10.17
C ALA A 79 -6.19 -18.87 10.11
N ILE A 80 -5.91 -17.61 10.51
CA ILE A 80 -4.56 -17.02 10.40
C ILE A 80 -3.93 -16.66 11.75
N GLY A 81 -4.55 -17.05 12.88
CA GLY A 81 -4.04 -16.73 14.20
C GLY A 81 -4.09 -15.22 14.55
N ALA A 82 -5.01 -14.48 13.94
CA ALA A 82 -5.20 -13.05 14.15
C ALA A 82 -6.28 -12.74 15.19
N ARG A 83 -6.43 -11.45 15.52
CA ARG A 83 -7.59 -10.95 16.29
C ARG A 83 -8.64 -10.40 15.33
N TYR A 84 -9.90 -10.39 15.77
CA TYR A 84 -10.97 -9.69 15.05
C TYR A 84 -11.48 -8.49 15.83
N LEU A 85 -11.95 -7.45 15.12
CA LEU A 85 -12.53 -6.24 15.71
C LEU A 85 -13.95 -6.54 16.20
N GLU A 86 -14.21 -6.33 17.48
CA GLU A 86 -15.53 -6.45 18.08
C GLU A 86 -16.49 -5.41 17.49
N GLY A 87 -17.69 -5.87 17.11
CA GLY A 87 -18.68 -5.02 16.44
C GLY A 87 -18.30 -4.56 15.03
N GLY A 88 -17.10 -4.96 14.53
CA GLY A 88 -16.64 -4.64 13.18
C GLY A 88 -16.53 -3.15 12.87
N ILE A 89 -16.68 -2.80 11.57
CA ILE A 89 -16.58 -1.39 11.13
C ILE A 89 -17.71 -0.52 11.68
N GLU A 90 -18.89 -1.10 12.01
CA GLU A 90 -19.99 -0.33 12.60
C GLU A 90 -19.61 0.19 13.99
N SER A 91 -19.14 -0.68 14.87
CA SER A 91 -18.68 -0.29 16.21
C SER A 91 -17.47 0.66 16.14
N TRP A 92 -16.59 0.48 15.17
CA TRP A 92 -15.48 1.42 14.92
C TRP A 92 -16.01 2.82 14.57
N ARG A 93 -17.00 2.90 13.69
CA ARG A 93 -17.65 4.16 13.30
C ARG A 93 -18.33 4.83 14.48
N GLU A 94 -19.10 4.08 15.28
CA GLU A 94 -19.77 4.56 16.49
C GLU A 94 -18.77 5.10 17.53
N SER A 95 -17.59 4.51 17.63
CA SER A 95 -16.51 4.97 18.51
C SER A 95 -15.75 6.21 18.01
N GLY A 96 -16.11 6.76 16.86
CA GLY A 96 -15.40 7.89 16.23
C GLY A 96 -14.07 7.52 15.59
N GLY A 97 -13.88 6.25 15.27
CA GLY A 97 -12.66 5.76 14.62
C GLY A 97 -12.48 6.33 13.21
N ALA A 98 -11.23 6.60 12.83
CA ALA A 98 -10.91 7.21 11.54
C ALA A 98 -11.27 6.28 10.36
N LEU A 99 -12.02 6.82 9.40
CA LEU A 99 -12.45 6.16 8.18
C LEU A 99 -11.77 6.78 6.95
N PHE A 100 -11.62 5.99 5.92
CA PHE A 100 -11.18 6.40 4.60
C PHE A 100 -12.30 6.14 3.59
N ARG A 101 -12.70 7.19 2.86
CA ARG A 101 -13.69 7.05 1.79
C ARG A 101 -13.05 6.28 0.64
N LYS A 102 -13.54 5.09 0.37
CA LYS A 102 -13.05 4.29 -0.75
C LYS A 102 -13.74 4.70 -2.06
N PRO A 103 -13.06 4.53 -3.21
CA PRO A 103 -13.73 4.57 -4.51
C PRO A 103 -14.84 3.52 -4.60
N LEU A 104 -15.94 3.86 -5.28
CA LEU A 104 -17.15 3.02 -5.38
C LEU A 104 -17.03 1.86 -6.40
N HIS A 105 -15.80 1.44 -6.72
CA HIS A 105 -15.52 0.41 -7.71
C HIS A 105 -14.99 -0.89 -7.06
N SER A 106 -15.03 -1.98 -7.82
CA SER A 106 -14.47 -3.28 -7.39
C SER A 106 -13.00 -3.23 -7.08
N SER A 107 -12.26 -2.38 -7.78
CA SER A 107 -10.86 -2.05 -7.56
C SER A 107 -10.70 -0.55 -7.30
N SER A 108 -9.64 -0.18 -6.58
CA SER A 108 -9.33 1.22 -6.36
C SER A 108 -8.84 1.90 -7.64
N ARG A 109 -9.25 3.15 -7.86
CA ARG A 109 -8.71 4.00 -8.91
C ARG A 109 -7.83 5.08 -8.32
N TRP A 110 -6.68 5.25 -8.92
CA TRP A 110 -5.67 6.21 -8.49
C TRP A 110 -5.29 7.11 -9.66
N ILE A 111 -5.09 8.38 -9.41
CA ILE A 111 -4.81 9.35 -10.46
C ILE A 111 -3.68 10.28 -10.07
N THR A 112 -2.79 10.53 -11.02
CA THR A 112 -1.71 11.51 -10.88
C THR A 112 -1.37 12.15 -12.23
N ARG A 113 -0.30 12.91 -12.23
CA ARG A 113 0.20 13.62 -13.43
C ARG A 113 0.78 12.64 -14.44
N GLU A 114 0.56 12.90 -15.71
CA GLU A 114 1.21 12.22 -16.83
C GLU A 114 2.75 12.25 -16.73
N ARG A 115 3.42 11.44 -17.52
CA ARG A 115 4.88 11.26 -17.56
C ARG A 115 5.45 10.95 -16.18
N PRO A 116 4.98 9.86 -15.55
CA PRO A 116 5.43 9.48 -14.22
C PRO A 116 6.90 9.09 -14.19
N LYS A 117 7.55 9.37 -13.08
CA LYS A 117 8.90 8.91 -12.74
C LYS A 117 9.01 8.72 -11.24
N ILE A 118 9.98 7.92 -10.81
CA ILE A 118 10.34 7.67 -9.41
C ILE A 118 9.11 7.31 -8.56
N ASP A 119 8.63 8.19 -7.67
CA ASP A 119 7.55 7.87 -6.73
C ASP A 119 6.20 7.68 -7.41
N ARG A 120 5.93 8.32 -8.57
CA ARG A 120 4.74 8.09 -9.38
C ARG A 120 4.74 6.74 -10.12
N ILE A 121 5.84 5.97 -10.02
CA ILE A 121 5.93 4.57 -10.41
C ILE A 121 5.98 3.68 -9.15
N ALA A 122 6.71 4.10 -8.12
CA ALA A 122 6.83 3.38 -6.85
C ALA A 122 5.48 3.24 -6.14
N CYS A 123 4.67 4.32 -6.10
CA CYS A 123 3.35 4.28 -5.47
C CYS A 123 2.40 3.29 -6.15
N PRO A 124 2.21 3.28 -7.48
CA PRO A 124 1.48 2.23 -8.19
C PRO A 124 1.99 0.82 -7.91
N TRP A 125 3.31 0.62 -7.88
CA TRP A 125 3.89 -0.66 -7.52
C TRP A 125 3.50 -1.09 -6.11
N LEU A 126 3.67 -0.20 -5.11
CA LEU A 126 3.28 -0.47 -3.73
C LEU A 126 1.79 -0.80 -3.61
N ILE A 127 0.96 -0.03 -4.30
CA ILE A 127 -0.49 -0.24 -4.31
C ILE A 127 -0.82 -1.63 -4.85
N ARG A 128 -0.34 -1.99 -6.04
CA ARG A 128 -0.67 -3.29 -6.65
C ARG A 128 -0.08 -4.48 -5.89
N ARG A 129 1.09 -4.34 -5.26
CA ARG A 129 1.73 -5.46 -4.57
C ARG A 129 1.21 -5.67 -3.16
N PHE A 130 0.87 -4.60 -2.43
CA PHE A 130 0.59 -4.67 -1.00
C PHE A 130 -0.83 -4.22 -0.62
N ILE A 131 -1.44 -3.33 -1.39
CA ILE A 131 -2.73 -2.70 -1.02
C ILE A 131 -3.89 -3.31 -1.81
N ASP A 132 -3.91 -3.11 -3.14
CA ASP A 132 -4.97 -3.57 -4.04
C ASP A 132 -4.38 -4.09 -5.35
N PRO A 133 -4.30 -5.42 -5.54
CA PRO A 133 -3.79 -6.01 -6.78
C PRO A 133 -4.58 -5.64 -8.04
N GLY A 134 -5.85 -5.23 -7.90
CA GLY A 134 -6.72 -4.82 -8.99
C GLY A 134 -6.71 -3.31 -9.26
N ALA A 135 -5.83 -2.54 -8.60
CA ALA A 135 -5.81 -1.08 -8.73
C ALA A 135 -5.61 -0.61 -10.17
N GLU A 136 -6.42 0.37 -10.55
CA GLU A 136 -6.36 1.07 -11.84
C GLU A 136 -5.64 2.41 -11.65
N PHE A 137 -4.78 2.79 -12.61
CA PHE A 137 -4.05 4.05 -12.56
C PHE A 137 -4.44 4.92 -13.75
N LEU A 138 -4.61 6.22 -13.48
CA LEU A 138 -4.94 7.24 -14.47
C LEU A 138 -3.82 8.28 -14.47
N TYR A 139 -3.35 8.61 -15.67
CA TYR A 139 -2.33 9.65 -15.89
C TYR A 139 -2.93 10.73 -16.78
N VAL A 140 -2.90 11.97 -16.29
CA VAL A 140 -3.51 13.11 -17.00
C VAL A 140 -2.65 14.36 -16.84
N PRO A 141 -2.81 15.39 -17.70
CA PRO A 141 -2.13 16.67 -17.51
C PRO A 141 -2.38 17.25 -16.12
N THR A 142 -1.34 17.84 -15.53
CA THR A 142 -1.37 18.35 -14.14
C THR A 142 -2.63 19.16 -13.77
N PRO A 143 -3.12 20.10 -14.61
CA PRO A 143 -4.31 20.89 -14.27
C PRO A 143 -5.61 20.06 -14.20
N GLU A 144 -5.63 18.91 -14.86
CA GLU A 144 -6.83 18.06 -14.97
C GLU A 144 -6.99 17.07 -13.85
N VAL A 145 -5.93 16.78 -13.08
CA VAL A 145 -5.92 15.69 -12.08
C VAL A 145 -7.11 15.79 -11.13
N ARG A 146 -7.37 16.96 -10.54
CA ARG A 146 -8.47 17.12 -9.55
C ARG A 146 -9.86 16.96 -10.17
N LYS A 147 -10.05 17.48 -11.38
CA LYS A 147 -11.31 17.37 -12.11
C LYS A 147 -11.59 15.92 -12.47
N VAL A 148 -10.62 15.24 -13.09
CA VAL A 148 -10.77 13.84 -13.52
C VAL A 148 -10.87 12.91 -12.30
N ALA A 149 -10.17 13.21 -11.18
CA ALA A 149 -10.32 12.49 -9.93
C ALA A 149 -11.79 12.43 -9.47
N THR A 150 -12.47 13.58 -9.50
CA THR A 150 -13.89 13.67 -9.14
C THR A 150 -14.79 12.93 -10.14
N GLU A 151 -14.56 13.13 -11.45
CA GLU A 151 -15.37 12.53 -12.52
C GLU A 151 -15.25 11.00 -12.57
N LYS A 152 -14.07 10.46 -12.27
CA LYS A 152 -13.77 9.02 -12.33
C LYS A 152 -13.84 8.33 -10.98
N ASP A 153 -14.20 9.04 -9.90
CA ASP A 153 -14.13 8.55 -8.52
C ASP A 153 -12.77 7.91 -8.22
N ALA A 154 -11.69 8.65 -8.51
CA ALA A 154 -10.32 8.21 -8.34
C ALA A 154 -9.64 8.96 -7.20
N VAL A 155 -8.71 8.30 -6.49
CA VAL A 155 -7.93 8.89 -5.41
C VAL A 155 -6.72 9.62 -5.99
N PRO A 156 -6.60 10.93 -5.83
CA PRO A 156 -5.44 11.66 -6.32
C PRO A 156 -4.22 11.43 -5.41
N TYR A 157 -3.04 11.32 -6.03
CA TYR A 157 -1.77 11.20 -5.32
C TYR A 157 -0.66 11.99 -6.02
N ASP A 158 0.38 12.30 -5.27
CA ASP A 158 1.57 13.06 -5.71
C ASP A 158 1.23 14.38 -6.40
N ILE A 159 0.28 15.10 -5.83
CA ILE A 159 -0.04 16.51 -6.14
C ILE A 159 -0.19 17.28 -4.83
N PRO A 160 -0.06 18.63 -4.82
CA PRO A 160 -0.26 19.43 -3.62
C PRO A 160 -1.63 19.21 -2.96
N ASP A 161 -1.72 19.39 -1.65
CA ASP A 161 -2.96 19.40 -0.86
C ASP A 161 -3.83 18.13 -1.00
N VAL A 162 -3.20 16.95 -1.12
CA VAL A 162 -3.87 15.65 -1.04
C VAL A 162 -3.20 14.77 0.01
N GLY A 163 -3.94 13.78 0.53
CA GLY A 163 -3.47 12.93 1.62
C GLY A 163 -2.27 12.02 1.26
N PHE A 164 -2.10 11.71 -0.03
CA PHE A 164 -1.00 10.89 -0.53
C PHE A 164 -0.02 11.74 -1.34
N SER A 165 0.67 12.64 -0.68
CA SER A 165 1.62 13.57 -1.27
C SER A 165 2.85 13.74 -0.39
N HIS A 166 3.78 14.55 -0.85
CA HIS A 166 4.95 14.93 -0.06
C HIS A 166 4.54 15.63 1.24
N VAL A 167 5.18 15.24 2.34
CA VAL A 167 5.03 15.90 3.65
C VAL A 167 6.45 16.13 4.20
N ASP A 168 6.79 17.38 4.40
CA ASP A 168 8.15 17.80 4.82
C ASP A 168 9.22 17.22 3.88
N GLU A 169 10.12 16.42 4.40
CA GLU A 169 11.19 15.76 3.63
C GLU A 169 10.81 14.40 3.05
N ASN A 170 9.58 13.93 3.28
CA ASN A 170 9.10 12.63 2.83
C ASN A 170 8.40 12.74 1.48
N CYS A 171 8.58 11.76 0.62
CA CYS A 171 7.89 11.68 -0.67
C CYS A 171 6.54 10.96 -0.55
N SER A 172 5.78 10.89 -1.65
CA SER A 172 4.45 10.28 -1.65
C SER A 172 4.49 8.80 -1.28
N PHE A 173 5.56 8.08 -1.61
CA PHE A 173 5.73 6.67 -1.21
C PHE A 173 5.71 6.49 0.32
N ASP A 174 6.37 7.39 1.06
CA ASP A 174 6.35 7.39 2.53
C ASP A 174 4.95 7.62 3.09
N ALA A 175 4.17 8.51 2.45
CA ALA A 175 2.78 8.77 2.86
C ALA A 175 1.90 7.51 2.73
N PHE A 176 2.09 6.71 1.68
CA PHE A 176 1.41 5.42 1.52
C PHE A 176 1.81 4.42 2.59
N LEU A 177 3.11 4.25 2.87
CA LEU A 177 3.59 3.34 3.92
C LEU A 177 3.00 3.70 5.28
N ALA A 178 3.01 4.98 5.63
CA ALA A 178 2.46 5.48 6.90
C ALA A 178 0.94 5.28 6.97
N PHE A 179 0.21 5.61 5.90
CA PHE A 179 -1.24 5.50 5.89
C PHE A 179 -1.74 4.07 6.05
N PHE A 180 -1.12 3.11 5.35
CA PHE A 180 -1.50 1.70 5.37
C PHE A 180 -0.75 0.88 6.42
N ASN A 181 0.07 1.51 7.28
CA ASN A 181 0.87 0.84 8.30
C ASN A 181 1.70 -0.33 7.75
N LEU A 182 2.24 -0.18 6.55
CA LEU A 182 3.09 -1.20 5.94
C LEU A 182 4.46 -1.19 6.62
N ARG A 183 4.67 -2.16 7.52
CA ARG A 183 5.91 -2.33 8.29
C ARG A 183 6.66 -3.55 7.77
N ASP A 184 7.63 -3.30 6.93
CA ASP A 184 8.53 -4.30 6.34
C ASP A 184 9.91 -3.66 6.21
N PRO A 185 10.97 -4.22 6.85
CA PRO A 185 12.32 -3.65 6.77
C PRO A 185 12.82 -3.42 5.34
N ALA A 186 12.41 -4.26 4.39
CA ALA A 186 12.77 -4.08 2.99
C ALA A 186 12.00 -2.92 2.33
N LEU A 187 10.76 -2.66 2.74
CA LEU A 187 10.02 -1.47 2.30
C LEU A 187 10.58 -0.20 2.92
N ASP A 188 11.01 -0.23 4.18
CA ASP A 188 11.65 0.91 4.85
C ASP A 188 12.94 1.31 4.14
N GLU A 189 13.74 0.32 3.71
CA GLU A 189 14.94 0.55 2.94
C GLU A 189 14.64 1.05 1.52
N LEU A 190 13.68 0.43 0.84
CA LEU A 190 13.23 0.90 -0.47
C LEU A 190 12.72 2.34 -0.40
N ALA A 191 12.04 2.73 0.69
CA ALA A 191 11.59 4.09 0.91
C ALA A 191 12.74 5.11 0.95
N LEU A 192 13.87 4.78 1.57
CA LEU A 192 15.06 5.63 1.56
C LEU A 192 15.61 5.82 0.14
N ILE A 193 15.64 4.76 -0.66
CA ILE A 193 16.09 4.80 -2.06
C ILE A 193 15.14 5.68 -2.90
N VAL A 194 13.83 5.45 -2.78
CA VAL A 194 12.80 6.22 -3.51
C VAL A 194 12.85 7.68 -3.11
N ARG A 195 12.83 7.98 -1.81
CA ARG A 195 12.90 9.34 -1.29
C ARG A 195 14.15 10.06 -1.77
N GLY A 196 15.32 9.41 -1.66
CA GLY A 196 16.58 9.98 -2.13
C GLY A 196 16.54 10.36 -3.61
N ALA A 197 16.01 9.48 -4.45
CA ALA A 197 15.88 9.72 -5.88
C ALA A 197 14.84 10.81 -6.18
N ASP A 198 13.69 10.80 -5.51
CA ASP A 198 12.56 11.67 -5.81
C ASP A 198 12.74 13.10 -5.30
N THR A 199 13.35 13.26 -4.12
CA THR A 199 13.59 14.59 -3.52
C THR A 199 14.97 15.17 -3.86
N ASN A 200 15.71 14.53 -4.78
CA ASN A 200 17.09 14.89 -5.14
C ASN A 200 18.07 14.90 -3.96
N ARG A 201 17.82 14.07 -2.95
CA ARG A 201 18.69 13.84 -1.78
C ARG A 201 19.42 12.52 -1.95
N LEU A 202 20.25 12.46 -2.98
CA LEU A 202 20.89 11.22 -3.47
C LEU A 202 21.78 10.56 -2.42
N GLU A 203 22.21 11.29 -1.40
CA GLU A 203 23.01 10.82 -0.26
C GLU A 203 22.24 9.90 0.71
N LEU A 204 20.89 9.88 0.65
CA LEU A 204 20.08 9.04 1.55
C LEU A 204 20.28 7.55 1.33
N ALA A 205 20.60 7.14 0.09
CA ALA A 205 20.90 5.75 -0.22
C ALA A 205 21.82 5.65 -1.43
N PRO A 206 22.85 4.79 -1.43
CA PRO A 206 23.78 4.64 -2.55
C PRO A 206 23.09 4.25 -3.88
N GLN A 207 21.91 3.66 -3.83
CA GLN A 207 21.12 3.24 -4.98
C GLN A 207 20.24 4.35 -5.57
N ALA A 208 20.03 5.44 -4.82
CA ALA A 208 19.15 6.54 -5.25
C ALA A 208 19.58 7.17 -6.58
N PRO A 209 20.86 7.44 -6.87
CA PRO A 209 21.30 7.94 -8.18
C PRO A 209 20.95 6.96 -9.32
N GLY A 210 21.12 5.67 -9.09
CA GLY A 210 20.79 4.61 -10.06
C GLY A 210 19.29 4.58 -10.36
N LEU A 211 18.46 4.62 -9.33
CA LEU A 211 17.00 4.67 -9.47
C LEU A 211 16.56 5.92 -10.25
N ALA A 212 17.11 7.09 -9.92
CA ALA A 212 16.79 8.33 -10.63
C ALA A 212 17.13 8.23 -12.13
N ALA A 213 18.32 7.70 -12.47
CA ALA A 213 18.75 7.54 -13.85
C ALA A 213 17.89 6.55 -14.63
N VAL A 214 17.61 5.36 -14.07
CA VAL A 214 16.79 4.33 -14.72
C VAL A 214 15.35 4.81 -14.88
N SER A 215 14.78 5.42 -13.85
CA SER A 215 13.41 5.94 -13.89
C SER A 215 13.23 7.04 -14.95
N LEU A 216 14.21 7.94 -15.07
CA LEU A 216 14.21 8.95 -16.14
C LEU A 216 14.34 8.29 -17.52
N GLY A 217 15.21 7.29 -17.65
CA GLY A 217 15.39 6.52 -18.89
C GLY A 217 14.10 5.82 -19.33
N LEU A 218 13.37 5.20 -18.41
CA LEU A 218 12.04 4.63 -18.70
C LEU A 218 11.08 5.71 -19.21
N SER A 219 11.00 6.84 -18.54
CA SER A 219 10.11 7.94 -18.94
C SER A 219 10.49 8.55 -20.32
N ILE A 220 11.77 8.47 -20.73
CA ILE A 220 12.22 8.90 -22.06
C ILE A 220 11.85 7.88 -23.14
N ASN A 221 12.06 6.59 -22.86
CA ASN A 221 11.91 5.53 -23.84
C ASN A 221 10.44 5.20 -24.15
N PHE A 222 9.58 5.26 -23.16
CA PHE A 222 8.17 4.91 -23.29
C PHE A 222 7.30 6.19 -23.31
N LYS A 223 6.49 6.33 -24.36
CA LYS A 223 5.57 7.47 -24.50
C LYS A 223 4.23 7.21 -23.84
N ASP A 224 3.81 5.96 -23.82
CA ASP A 224 2.61 5.52 -23.11
C ASP A 224 2.94 5.29 -21.63
N ASP A 225 2.21 5.96 -20.74
CA ASP A 225 2.46 5.93 -19.30
C ASP A 225 2.11 4.58 -18.65
N HIS A 226 1.16 3.84 -19.23
CA HIS A 226 0.83 2.50 -18.74
C HIS A 226 1.89 1.48 -19.18
N GLU A 227 2.35 1.53 -20.43
CA GLU A 227 3.46 0.71 -20.91
C GLU A 227 4.71 0.94 -20.05
N MET A 228 5.04 2.20 -19.80
CA MET A 228 6.15 2.58 -18.93
C MET A 228 5.96 2.07 -17.51
N LEU A 229 4.74 2.13 -16.95
CA LEU A 229 4.44 1.59 -15.62
C LEU A 229 4.72 0.08 -15.56
N GLU A 230 4.34 -0.70 -16.56
CA GLU A 230 4.60 -2.16 -16.54
C GLU A 230 6.10 -2.48 -16.48
N HIS A 231 6.95 -1.74 -17.18
CA HIS A 231 8.40 -1.85 -17.05
C HIS A 231 8.91 -1.38 -15.69
N GLY A 232 8.33 -0.31 -15.16
CA GLY A 232 8.62 0.20 -13.82
C GLY A 232 8.24 -0.80 -12.72
N MET A 233 7.14 -1.55 -12.88
CA MET A 233 6.74 -2.60 -11.94
C MET A 233 7.85 -3.65 -11.78
N VAL A 234 8.44 -4.11 -12.89
CA VAL A 234 9.54 -5.09 -12.86
C VAL A 234 10.78 -4.51 -12.17
N MET A 235 11.11 -3.24 -12.44
CA MET A 235 12.22 -2.56 -11.79
C MET A 235 12.05 -2.50 -10.26
N TYR A 236 10.85 -2.14 -9.79
CA TYR A 236 10.59 -2.07 -8.34
C TYR A 236 10.47 -3.45 -7.70
N ASP A 237 9.97 -4.47 -8.40
CA ASP A 237 10.04 -5.85 -7.94
C ASP A 237 11.49 -6.29 -7.72
N ALA A 238 12.40 -5.95 -8.64
CA ALA A 238 13.82 -6.26 -8.52
C ALA A 238 14.50 -5.51 -7.36
N LEU A 239 14.23 -4.21 -7.20
CA LEU A 239 14.75 -3.42 -6.08
C LEU A 239 14.26 -3.95 -4.73
N TYR A 240 12.97 -4.28 -4.62
CA TYR A 240 12.42 -4.86 -3.41
C TYR A 240 13.03 -6.23 -3.08
N ALA A 241 13.21 -7.10 -4.09
CA ALA A 241 13.89 -8.37 -3.91
C ALA A 241 15.33 -8.20 -3.43
N TRP A 242 16.05 -7.20 -3.94
CA TRP A 242 17.40 -6.85 -3.50
C TRP A 242 17.41 -6.36 -2.04
N CYS A 243 16.49 -5.48 -1.66
CA CYS A 243 16.34 -5.03 -0.26
C CYS A 243 16.06 -6.20 0.69
N ARG A 244 15.34 -7.24 0.25
CA ARG A 244 15.02 -8.41 1.07
C ARG A 244 16.18 -9.37 1.30
N GLY A 245 17.10 -9.51 0.38
CA GLY A 245 18.12 -10.55 0.53
C GLY A 245 19.27 -10.52 -0.47
N GLY A 246 19.35 -9.52 -1.35
CA GLY A 246 20.42 -9.45 -2.37
C GLY A 246 21.62 -8.59 -1.96
N LYS A 247 21.61 -7.94 -0.80
CA LYS A 247 22.60 -6.93 -0.42
C LYS A 247 24.00 -7.47 -0.13
N ASP A 248 24.08 -8.68 0.37
CA ASP A 248 25.33 -9.33 0.79
C ASP A 248 26.03 -10.06 -0.36
N GLU A 249 25.48 -9.99 -1.58
CA GLU A 249 26.12 -10.58 -2.76
C GLU A 249 27.35 -9.74 -3.16
N VAL A 250 28.54 -10.39 -3.25
CA VAL A 250 29.83 -9.79 -3.55
C VAL A 250 30.60 -10.59 -4.59
N HIS A 251 30.05 -10.74 -5.80
CA HIS A 251 30.64 -11.53 -6.91
C HIS A 251 30.74 -13.05 -6.63
N THR A 252 29.98 -13.55 -5.66
CA THR A 252 29.93 -14.98 -5.32
C THR A 252 28.57 -15.58 -5.69
N TRP A 253 27.96 -15.08 -6.75
CA TRP A 253 26.61 -15.45 -7.17
C TRP A 253 26.38 -16.96 -7.17
N ASN A 254 25.54 -17.41 -6.25
CA ASN A 254 25.08 -18.78 -6.18
C ASN A 254 23.57 -18.82 -6.38
N PRO A 255 23.07 -19.17 -7.59
CA PRO A 255 21.64 -19.16 -7.90
C PRO A 255 20.82 -20.12 -7.02
N ALA A 256 21.44 -21.10 -6.34
CA ALA A 256 20.74 -22.01 -5.45
C ALA A 256 20.23 -21.32 -4.16
N LEU A 257 20.82 -20.19 -3.77
CA LEU A 257 20.39 -19.40 -2.59
C LEU A 257 19.14 -18.57 -2.86
N TYR A 258 18.73 -18.41 -4.11
CA TYR A 258 17.64 -17.53 -4.54
C TYR A 258 16.51 -18.26 -5.28
N ARG A 259 16.42 -19.56 -5.09
CA ARG A 259 15.35 -20.41 -5.66
C ARG A 259 14.25 -20.71 -4.68
#